data_297e26e98ee82da64cf94bd93992229d
#
_entry.id   297e26e98ee82da64cf94bd93992229d
#
_cell.length_a   1.000
_cell.length_b   1.000
_cell.length_c   1.000
_cell.angle_alpha   90.00
_cell.angle_beta   90.00
_cell.angle_gamma   90.00
#
_symmetry.space_group_name_H-M   'P 1'
#
loop_
_entity.id
_entity.type
_entity.pdbx_description
1 polymer ?
#
loop_
_entity_poly.entity_id
_entity_poly.type
_entity_poly.pdbx_seq_one_letter_code
_entity_poly.pdbx_strand_id
1 'polypeptide(L)'
;NPQRAALAITSIMYWTQKLLALPVSGLNFLGDGLLNLLRVRPPKHDARLHSTRELAQIVSESTLGGILQENEKMLLLGVFGFADQKVHQIMTPRNRLQAISYDTPLDQIMTQVTDSRYSRFPVYRNDLDHIIGILHVKDLARQQLMGKDELFDLRLLMRPAPYIPEHAPLTNMM
;
A
#
# COMPACT_ATOMS: atom_id res chain seq x y z
N ASN A 1 -1.76 17.86 -50.29
CA ASN A 1 -1.72 18.82 -49.16
C ASN A 1 -2.62 18.30 -48.01
N PRO A 2 -2.07 17.67 -46.98
CA PRO A 2 -2.84 17.04 -45.91
C PRO A 2 -3.68 18.08 -45.11
N GLN A 3 -3.23 19.31 -45.05
CA GLN A 3 -3.90 20.37 -44.31
C GLN A 3 -5.27 20.77 -44.92
N ARG A 4 -5.38 20.78 -46.27
CA ARG A 4 -6.65 21.10 -46.92
C ARG A 4 -7.69 20.00 -46.79
N ALA A 5 -7.24 18.74 -46.77
CA ALA A 5 -8.11 17.61 -46.53
C ALA A 5 -8.64 17.60 -45.09
N ALA A 6 -7.77 17.91 -44.11
CA ALA A 6 -8.14 18.01 -42.69
C ALA A 6 -9.20 19.11 -42.47
N LEU A 7 -9.04 20.31 -43.07
CA LEU A 7 -10.00 21.39 -42.96
C LEU A 7 -11.34 21.06 -43.58
N ALA A 8 -11.37 20.36 -44.72
CA ALA A 8 -12.63 19.96 -45.37
C ALA A 8 -13.38 18.92 -44.51
N ILE A 9 -12.67 17.94 -43.95
CA ILE A 9 -13.25 16.92 -43.07
C ILE A 9 -13.76 17.56 -41.77
N THR A 10 -13.01 18.49 -41.17
CA THR A 10 -13.42 19.20 -39.94
C THR A 10 -14.71 19.99 -40.15
N SER A 11 -14.87 20.63 -41.31
CA SER A 11 -16.08 21.40 -41.64
C SER A 11 -17.30 20.48 -41.76
N ILE A 12 -17.16 19.34 -42.42
CA ILE A 12 -18.25 18.35 -42.55
C ILE A 12 -18.60 17.76 -41.16
N MET A 13 -17.61 17.42 -40.36
CA MET A 13 -17.83 16.92 -38.99
C MET A 13 -18.54 17.96 -38.10
N TYR A 14 -18.18 19.23 -38.21
CA TYR A 14 -18.84 20.30 -37.44
C TYR A 14 -20.32 20.41 -37.78
N TRP A 15 -20.67 20.40 -39.08
CA TRP A 15 -22.05 20.46 -39.50
C TRP A 15 -22.86 19.22 -39.13
N THR A 16 -22.27 18.03 -39.24
CA THR A 16 -22.92 16.78 -38.81
C THR A 16 -23.14 16.74 -37.29
N GLN A 17 -22.17 17.20 -36.49
CA GLN A 17 -22.35 17.34 -35.05
C GLN A 17 -23.47 18.30 -34.69
N LYS A 18 -23.53 19.46 -35.36
CA LYS A 18 -24.57 20.46 -35.11
C LYS A 18 -25.96 19.99 -35.50
N LEU A 19 -26.06 19.27 -36.62
CA LEU A 19 -27.31 18.70 -37.07
C LEU A 19 -27.83 17.58 -36.15
N LEU A 20 -26.93 16.72 -35.68
CA LEU A 20 -27.23 15.61 -34.76
C LEU A 20 -27.38 16.04 -33.30
N ALA A 21 -26.89 17.21 -32.91
CA ALA A 21 -27.00 17.71 -31.54
C ALA A 21 -28.44 17.90 -31.08
N LEU A 22 -29.32 18.37 -31.98
CA LEU A 22 -30.75 18.56 -31.69
C LEU A 22 -31.49 17.26 -31.35
N PRO A 23 -31.44 16.20 -32.18
CA PRO A 23 -32.11 14.94 -31.84
C PRO A 23 -31.46 14.24 -30.65
N VAL A 24 -30.11 14.33 -30.46
CA VAL A 24 -29.41 13.74 -29.32
C VAL A 24 -29.81 14.46 -28.03
N SER A 25 -29.86 15.78 -28.01
CA SER A 25 -30.29 16.53 -26.81
C SER A 25 -31.76 16.27 -26.47
N GLY A 26 -32.63 16.12 -27.48
CA GLY A 26 -34.02 15.72 -27.28
C GLY A 26 -34.16 14.33 -26.66
N LEU A 27 -33.37 13.37 -27.14
CA LEU A 27 -33.36 12.02 -26.61
C LEU A 27 -32.83 11.98 -25.16
N ASN A 28 -31.78 12.75 -24.87
CA ASN A 28 -31.23 12.87 -23.51
C ASN A 28 -32.26 13.52 -22.57
N PHE A 29 -32.94 14.56 -23.01
CA PHE A 29 -33.99 15.20 -22.21
C PHE A 29 -35.15 14.24 -21.87
N LEU A 30 -35.58 13.44 -22.86
CA LEU A 30 -36.58 12.39 -22.64
C LEU A 30 -36.08 11.30 -21.71
N GLY A 31 -34.81 10.87 -21.85
CA GLY A 31 -34.19 9.90 -20.99
C GLY A 31 -34.08 10.39 -19.54
N ASP A 32 -33.61 11.62 -19.34
CA ASP A 32 -33.50 12.23 -18.01
C ASP A 32 -34.90 12.45 -17.38
N GLY A 33 -35.88 12.85 -18.18
CA GLY A 33 -37.27 12.98 -17.76
C GLY A 33 -37.85 11.64 -17.25
N LEU A 34 -37.62 10.57 -18.02
CA LEU A 34 -38.04 9.21 -17.63
C LEU A 34 -37.34 8.69 -16.37
N LEU A 35 -36.04 8.91 -16.28
CA LEU A 35 -35.26 8.54 -15.08
C LEU A 35 -35.73 9.31 -13.82
N ASN A 36 -36.04 10.59 -13.97
CA ASN A 36 -36.61 11.40 -12.89
C ASN A 36 -37.99 10.91 -12.46
N LEU A 37 -38.85 10.52 -13.44
CA LEU A 37 -40.18 9.98 -13.18
C LEU A 37 -40.11 8.64 -12.42
N LEU A 38 -39.12 7.80 -12.79
CA LEU A 38 -38.84 6.50 -12.13
C LEU A 38 -38.04 6.66 -10.82
N ARG A 39 -37.70 7.87 -10.40
CA ARG A 39 -36.84 8.18 -9.23
C ARG A 39 -35.48 7.48 -9.26
N VAL A 40 -35.00 7.07 -10.42
CA VAL A 40 -33.65 6.52 -10.60
C VAL A 40 -32.68 7.70 -10.72
N ARG A 41 -31.82 7.90 -9.74
CA ARG A 41 -30.78 8.92 -9.85
C ARG A 41 -29.71 8.41 -10.83
N PRO A 42 -29.45 9.11 -11.94
CA PRO A 42 -28.33 8.75 -12.80
C PRO A 42 -27.04 8.83 -11.98
N PRO A 43 -26.11 7.90 -12.16
CA PRO A 43 -24.79 8.00 -11.53
C PRO A 43 -24.16 9.31 -12.01
N LYS A 44 -23.80 10.19 -11.04
CA LYS A 44 -23.11 11.44 -11.38
C LYS A 44 -21.84 11.09 -12.14
N HIS A 45 -21.72 11.59 -13.36
CA HIS A 45 -20.57 11.36 -14.24
C HIS A 45 -19.22 11.81 -13.62
N ASP A 46 -19.28 12.64 -12.56
CA ASP A 46 -18.10 13.21 -11.90
C ASP A 46 -17.48 12.32 -10.81
N ALA A 47 -18.07 11.16 -10.51
CA ALA A 47 -17.57 10.26 -9.49
C ALA A 47 -17.31 8.85 -10.06
N ARG A 48 -16.60 8.76 -11.18
CA ARG A 48 -15.92 7.50 -11.51
C ARG A 48 -14.74 7.34 -10.55
N LEU A 49 -15.03 6.99 -9.31
CA LEU A 49 -14.05 6.39 -8.44
C LEU A 49 -13.65 5.07 -9.11
N HIS A 50 -12.58 5.12 -9.89
CA HIS A 50 -12.02 3.91 -10.47
C HIS A 50 -11.63 2.98 -9.33
N SER A 51 -12.13 1.76 -9.36
CA SER A 51 -11.68 0.74 -8.42
C SER A 51 -10.19 0.47 -8.66
N THR A 52 -9.48 0.00 -7.63
CA THR A 52 -8.07 -0.42 -7.75
C THR A 52 -7.86 -1.38 -8.94
N ARG A 53 -8.86 -2.21 -9.22
CA ARG A 53 -8.86 -3.13 -10.37
C ARG A 53 -8.92 -2.40 -11.71
N GLU A 54 -9.75 -1.35 -11.84
CA GLU A 54 -9.82 -0.54 -13.07
C GLU A 54 -8.51 0.23 -13.29
N LEU A 55 -7.91 0.78 -12.23
CA LEU A 55 -6.60 1.41 -12.30
C LEU A 55 -5.52 0.42 -12.74
N ALA A 56 -5.53 -0.80 -12.23
CA ALA A 56 -4.61 -1.86 -12.65
C ALA A 56 -4.77 -2.23 -14.15
N GLN A 57 -6.00 -2.21 -14.65
CA GLN A 57 -6.27 -2.43 -16.06
C GLN A 57 -5.73 -1.29 -16.92
N ILE A 58 -5.96 -0.02 -16.55
CA ILE A 58 -5.43 1.15 -17.26
C ILE A 58 -3.89 1.10 -17.32
N VAL A 59 -3.23 0.73 -16.23
CA VAL A 59 -1.77 0.54 -16.20
C VAL A 59 -1.34 -0.55 -17.19
N SER A 60 -2.04 -1.68 -17.23
CA SER A 60 -1.74 -2.77 -18.16
C SER A 60 -1.93 -2.36 -19.62
N GLU A 61 -3.01 -1.64 -19.94
CA GLU A 61 -3.27 -1.10 -21.27
C GLU A 61 -2.21 -0.07 -21.69
N SER A 62 -1.79 0.79 -20.77
CA SER A 62 -0.74 1.78 -21.02
C SER A 62 0.62 1.12 -21.31
N THR A 63 0.89 -0.04 -20.73
CA THR A 63 2.10 -0.82 -21.03
C THR A 63 2.02 -1.43 -22.42
N LEU A 64 0.87 -2.00 -22.80
CA LEU A 64 0.65 -2.52 -24.15
C LEU A 64 0.75 -1.44 -25.22
N GLY A 65 0.32 -0.21 -24.89
CA GLY A 65 0.46 0.97 -25.74
C GLY A 65 1.87 1.56 -25.80
N GLY A 66 2.86 1.01 -25.08
CA GLY A 66 4.24 1.47 -25.05
C GLY A 66 4.48 2.77 -24.26
N ILE A 67 3.48 3.24 -23.49
CA ILE A 67 3.59 4.44 -22.64
C ILE A 67 4.34 4.12 -21.35
N LEU A 68 4.14 2.90 -20.80
CA LEU A 68 4.79 2.41 -19.60
C LEU A 68 5.70 1.23 -19.92
N GLN A 69 6.81 1.13 -19.20
CA GLN A 69 7.69 -0.03 -19.23
C GLN A 69 7.17 -1.14 -18.31
N GLU A 70 7.57 -2.38 -18.53
CA GLU A 70 7.10 -3.53 -17.74
C GLU A 70 7.54 -3.44 -16.26
N ASN A 71 8.72 -2.89 -15.98
CA ASN A 71 9.18 -2.62 -14.61
C ASN A 71 8.33 -1.57 -13.89
N GLU A 72 7.91 -0.51 -14.58
CA GLU A 72 7.02 0.52 -14.03
C GLU A 72 5.63 -0.03 -13.71
N LYS A 73 5.10 -0.86 -14.61
CA LYS A 73 3.86 -1.60 -14.38
C LYS A 73 3.94 -2.46 -13.13
N MET A 74 5.01 -3.27 -12.97
CA MET A 74 5.19 -4.10 -11.78
C MET A 74 5.21 -3.29 -10.49
N LEU A 75 5.87 -2.14 -10.48
CA LEU A 75 5.89 -1.24 -9.31
C LEU A 75 4.50 -0.70 -8.98
N LEU A 76 3.76 -0.22 -9.98
CA LEU A 76 2.41 0.31 -9.79
C LEU A 76 1.43 -0.77 -9.30
N LEU A 77 1.46 -1.96 -9.89
CA LEU A 77 0.65 -3.09 -9.44
C LEU A 77 1.03 -3.54 -8.02
N GLY A 78 2.32 -3.47 -7.66
CA GLY A 78 2.82 -3.72 -6.31
C GLY A 78 2.23 -2.74 -5.29
N VAL A 79 2.17 -1.45 -5.62
CA VAL A 79 1.55 -0.41 -4.77
C VAL A 79 0.05 -0.67 -4.59
N PHE A 80 -0.66 -1.03 -5.66
CA PHE A 80 -2.09 -1.34 -5.57
C PHE A 80 -2.33 -2.58 -4.70
N GLY A 81 -1.52 -3.64 -4.89
CA GLY A 81 -1.62 -4.84 -4.07
C GLY A 81 -1.29 -4.60 -2.60
N PHE A 82 -0.38 -3.68 -2.29
CA PHE A 82 -0.02 -3.33 -0.92
C PHE A 82 -1.20 -2.76 -0.12
N ALA A 83 -2.04 -1.96 -0.76
CA ALA A 83 -3.20 -1.35 -0.10
C ALA A 83 -4.21 -2.40 0.42
N ASP A 84 -4.30 -3.55 -0.26
CA ASP A 84 -5.23 -4.63 0.07
C ASP A 84 -4.63 -5.67 1.03
N GLN A 85 -3.31 -5.59 1.32
CA GLN A 85 -2.64 -6.56 2.19
C GLN A 85 -2.95 -6.33 3.67
N LYS A 86 -3.01 -7.44 4.42
CA LYS A 86 -3.20 -7.46 5.87
C LYS A 86 -1.92 -7.87 6.58
N VAL A 87 -1.79 -7.45 7.84
CA VAL A 87 -0.61 -7.72 8.68
C VAL A 87 -0.25 -9.20 8.72
N HIS A 88 -1.23 -10.11 8.87
CA HIS A 88 -0.98 -11.55 8.95
C HIS A 88 -0.30 -12.15 7.70
N GLN A 89 -0.41 -11.48 6.54
CA GLN A 89 0.19 -11.96 5.29
C GLN A 89 1.70 -11.73 5.22
N ILE A 90 2.21 -10.75 6.00
CA ILE A 90 3.64 -10.38 6.01
C ILE A 90 4.33 -10.60 7.36
N MET A 91 3.56 -10.85 8.43
CA MET A 91 4.14 -11.05 9.76
C MET A 91 5.01 -12.31 9.82
N THR A 92 6.02 -12.29 10.68
CA THR A 92 6.78 -13.49 11.02
C THR A 92 5.93 -14.38 11.93
N PRO A 93 5.63 -15.62 11.55
CA PRO A 93 4.88 -16.55 12.40
C PRO A 93 5.61 -16.80 13.73
N ARG A 94 4.84 -17.05 14.81
CA ARG A 94 5.37 -17.28 16.17
C ARG A 94 6.46 -18.34 16.22
N ASN A 95 6.31 -19.43 15.48
CA ASN A 95 7.27 -20.54 15.44
C ASN A 95 8.61 -20.22 14.77
N ARG A 96 8.70 -19.07 14.06
CA ARG A 96 9.92 -18.55 13.43
C ARG A 96 10.44 -17.30 14.10
N LEU A 97 9.74 -16.80 15.14
CA LEU A 97 10.11 -15.59 15.83
C LEU A 97 11.39 -15.82 16.64
N GLN A 98 12.43 -15.04 16.36
CA GLN A 98 13.61 -14.98 17.21
C GLN A 98 13.41 -13.88 18.24
N ALA A 99 13.29 -14.27 19.50
CA ALA A 99 13.06 -13.37 20.62
C ALA A 99 14.06 -13.65 21.73
N ILE A 100 14.28 -12.67 22.60
CA ILE A 100 15.22 -12.73 23.73
C ILE A 100 14.40 -12.77 25.02
N SER A 101 14.74 -13.69 25.94
CA SER A 101 14.16 -13.66 27.28
C SER A 101 14.71 -12.47 28.07
N TYR A 102 13.84 -11.83 28.85
CA TYR A 102 14.23 -10.71 29.71
C TYR A 102 15.37 -11.04 30.69
N ASP A 103 15.43 -12.27 31.17
CA ASP A 103 16.41 -12.74 32.17
C ASP A 103 17.70 -13.27 31.52
N THR A 104 17.86 -13.13 30.19
CA THR A 104 19.05 -13.61 29.48
C THR A 104 20.24 -12.70 29.77
N PRO A 105 21.40 -13.26 30.20
CA PRO A 105 22.64 -12.51 30.42
C PRO A 105 23.18 -11.86 29.15
N LEU A 106 23.93 -10.77 29.31
CA LEU A 106 24.44 -9.97 28.17
C LEU A 106 25.28 -10.78 27.19
N ASP A 107 26.18 -11.63 27.67
CA ASP A 107 27.05 -12.49 26.86
C ASP A 107 26.24 -13.45 25.95
N GLN A 108 25.17 -14.03 26.48
CA GLN A 108 24.27 -14.88 25.70
C GLN A 108 23.44 -14.06 24.70
N ILE A 109 22.99 -12.86 25.07
CA ILE A 109 22.33 -11.94 24.14
C ILE A 109 23.26 -11.59 22.99
N MET A 110 24.51 -11.27 23.28
CA MET A 110 25.52 -10.94 22.27
C MET A 110 25.77 -12.10 21.32
N THR A 111 25.88 -13.32 21.80
CA THR A 111 26.01 -14.51 20.96
C THR A 111 24.81 -14.69 20.06
N GLN A 112 23.58 -14.64 20.61
CA GLN A 112 22.36 -14.82 19.87
C GLN A 112 22.17 -13.73 18.78
N VAL A 113 22.53 -12.50 19.08
CA VAL A 113 22.44 -11.37 18.15
C VAL A 113 23.47 -11.49 17.02
N THR A 114 24.70 -11.91 17.35
CA THR A 114 25.81 -12.06 16.37
C THR A 114 25.52 -13.19 15.38
N ASP A 115 24.93 -14.29 15.83
CA ASP A 115 24.58 -15.44 15.00
C ASP A 115 23.32 -15.20 14.16
N SER A 116 22.60 -14.11 14.44
CA SER A 116 21.34 -13.77 13.77
C SER A 116 21.54 -12.74 12.65
N ARG A 117 20.63 -12.79 11.66
CA ARG A 117 20.54 -11.77 10.59
C ARG A 117 19.60 -10.62 10.92
N TYR A 118 18.94 -10.66 12.07
CA TYR A 118 17.95 -9.67 12.45
C TYR A 118 18.60 -8.51 13.21
N SER A 119 18.04 -7.32 13.02
CA SER A 119 18.48 -6.10 13.71
C SER A 119 17.59 -5.72 14.88
N ARG A 120 16.46 -6.40 15.06
CA ARG A 120 15.47 -6.14 16.11
C ARG A 120 14.99 -7.45 16.68
N PHE A 121 14.98 -7.54 18.00
CA PHE A 121 14.56 -8.72 18.73
C PHE A 121 13.44 -8.34 19.71
N PRO A 122 12.27 -8.97 19.60
CA PRO A 122 11.27 -8.88 20.68
C PRO A 122 11.86 -9.43 21.96
N VAL A 123 11.59 -8.75 23.07
CA VAL A 123 11.96 -9.20 24.40
C VAL A 123 10.70 -9.65 25.12
N TYR A 124 10.73 -10.87 25.65
CA TYR A 124 9.59 -11.47 26.32
C TYR A 124 9.91 -11.78 27.79
N ARG A 125 8.85 -11.86 28.60
CA ARG A 125 8.92 -12.32 29.98
C ARG A 125 8.04 -13.57 30.15
N ASN A 126 8.60 -14.62 30.71
CA ASN A 126 7.99 -15.94 30.91
C ASN A 126 7.75 -16.71 29.60
N ASP A 127 6.94 -16.19 28.69
CA ASP A 127 6.60 -16.81 27.41
C ASP A 127 6.50 -15.78 26.26
N LEU A 128 6.42 -16.28 25.01
CA LEU A 128 6.36 -15.44 23.81
C LEU A 128 5.03 -14.67 23.64
N ASP A 129 4.04 -14.90 24.49
CA ASP A 129 2.79 -14.14 24.48
C ASP A 129 2.91 -12.83 25.27
N HIS A 130 3.96 -12.74 26.11
CA HIS A 130 4.24 -11.57 26.94
C HIS A 130 5.44 -10.78 26.45
N ILE A 131 5.31 -10.16 25.28
CA ILE A 131 6.34 -9.26 24.74
C ILE A 131 6.31 -7.95 25.52
N ILE A 132 7.45 -7.59 26.14
CA ILE A 132 7.58 -6.38 26.96
C ILE A 132 8.29 -5.24 26.26
N GLY A 133 8.95 -5.51 25.12
CA GLY A 133 9.65 -4.47 24.34
C GLY A 133 10.39 -5.05 23.14
N ILE A 134 11.14 -4.19 22.47
CA ILE A 134 11.98 -4.53 21.32
C ILE A 134 13.39 -4.04 21.58
N LEU A 135 14.36 -4.95 21.52
CA LEU A 135 15.79 -4.63 21.56
C LEU A 135 16.31 -4.37 20.14
N HIS A 136 16.99 -3.26 19.94
CA HIS A 136 17.70 -2.96 18.70
C HIS A 136 19.18 -3.29 18.87
N VAL A 137 19.74 -4.06 17.95
CA VAL A 137 21.16 -4.46 17.95
C VAL A 137 22.10 -3.26 18.04
N LYS A 138 21.78 -2.16 17.38
CA LYS A 138 22.61 -0.96 17.41
C LYS A 138 22.65 -0.25 18.78
N ASP A 139 21.57 -0.37 19.56
CA ASP A 139 21.53 0.21 20.90
C ASP A 139 22.37 -0.64 21.87
N LEU A 140 22.36 -1.97 21.69
CA LEU A 140 23.24 -2.91 22.38
C LEU A 140 24.72 -2.64 22.04
N ALA A 141 25.06 -2.51 20.76
CA ALA A 141 26.42 -2.20 20.32
C ALA A 141 26.93 -0.85 20.87
N ARG A 142 26.06 0.15 20.93
CA ARG A 142 26.42 1.45 21.53
C ARG A 142 26.72 1.32 23.03
N GLN A 143 25.94 0.55 23.77
CA GLN A 143 26.14 0.28 25.18
C GLN A 143 27.52 -0.34 25.40
N GLN A 144 27.88 -1.37 24.63
CA GLN A 144 29.15 -2.08 24.75
C GLN A 144 30.34 -1.17 24.41
N LEU A 145 30.24 -0.35 23.36
CA LEU A 145 31.30 0.63 23.01
C LEU A 145 31.55 1.69 24.11
N MET A 146 30.55 1.96 24.94
CA MET A 146 30.67 2.90 26.07
C MET A 146 31.32 2.26 27.33
N GLY A 147 31.67 0.96 27.30
CA GLY A 147 32.30 0.25 28.42
C GLY A 147 31.43 0.17 29.68
N LYS A 148 30.10 0.18 29.51
CA LYS A 148 29.13 0.17 30.61
C LYS A 148 28.57 -1.23 30.88
N ASP A 149 29.35 -2.28 30.64
CA ASP A 149 28.91 -3.67 30.77
C ASP A 149 28.51 -4.03 32.21
N GLU A 150 29.14 -3.40 33.21
CA GLU A 150 28.81 -3.60 34.64
C GLU A 150 27.42 -3.05 35.02
N LEU A 151 26.85 -2.14 34.21
CA LEU A 151 25.55 -1.50 34.44
C LEU A 151 24.54 -1.92 33.37
N PHE A 152 24.70 -3.11 32.78
CA PHE A 152 23.79 -3.60 31.78
C PHE A 152 22.35 -3.76 32.35
N ASP A 153 21.45 -2.94 31.92
CA ASP A 153 20.01 -3.08 32.18
C ASP A 153 19.24 -3.12 30.84
N LEU A 154 18.71 -4.28 30.51
CA LEU A 154 17.95 -4.49 29.29
C LEU A 154 16.74 -3.55 29.19
N ARG A 155 16.17 -3.10 30.32
CA ARG A 155 15.04 -2.15 30.36
C ARG A 155 15.38 -0.82 29.71
N LEU A 156 16.60 -0.33 29.90
CA LEU A 156 17.04 0.96 29.37
C LEU A 156 17.25 0.94 27.86
N LEU A 157 17.47 -0.26 27.30
CA LEU A 157 17.73 -0.46 25.88
C LEU A 157 16.48 -0.85 25.09
N MET A 158 15.43 -1.32 25.78
CA MET A 158 14.18 -1.71 25.12
C MET A 158 13.37 -0.50 24.68
N ARG A 159 12.78 -0.64 23.51
CA ARG A 159 11.77 0.28 22.99
C ARG A 159 10.38 -0.33 23.14
N PRO A 160 9.34 0.50 23.26
CA PRO A 160 7.97 0.00 23.30
C PRO A 160 7.65 -0.84 22.07
N ALA A 161 6.93 -1.96 22.26
CA ALA A 161 6.40 -2.79 21.21
C ALA A 161 4.94 -2.38 20.94
N PRO A 162 4.61 -1.75 19.80
CA PRO A 162 3.23 -1.46 19.46
C PRO A 162 2.48 -2.75 19.11
N TYR A 163 1.25 -2.88 19.57
CA TYR A 163 0.36 -3.98 19.23
C TYR A 163 -0.52 -3.61 18.04
N ILE A 164 -0.53 -4.45 17.03
CA ILE A 164 -1.32 -4.25 15.82
C ILE A 164 -2.14 -5.52 15.59
N PRO A 165 -3.47 -5.40 15.37
CA PRO A 165 -4.29 -6.55 15.03
C PRO A 165 -3.82 -7.24 13.74
N GLU A 166 -3.77 -8.56 13.71
CA GLU A 166 -3.30 -9.33 12.55
C GLU A 166 -4.14 -9.12 11.28
N HIS A 167 -5.42 -8.73 11.44
CA HIS A 167 -6.33 -8.44 10.34
C HIS A 167 -6.33 -6.95 9.91
N ALA A 168 -5.52 -6.11 10.57
CA ALA A 168 -5.41 -4.71 10.19
C ALA A 168 -4.80 -4.56 8.79
N PRO A 169 -5.23 -3.55 7.99
CA PRO A 169 -4.56 -3.20 6.74
C PRO A 169 -3.12 -2.75 6.98
N LEU A 170 -2.21 -3.11 6.07
CA LEU A 170 -0.81 -2.68 6.16
C LEU A 170 -0.63 -1.16 6.12
N THR A 171 -1.53 -0.47 5.46
CA THR A 171 -1.53 1.00 5.38
C THR A 171 -1.64 1.68 6.75
N ASN A 172 -2.19 1.00 7.76
CA ASN A 172 -2.30 1.52 9.13
C ASN A 172 -0.97 1.42 9.92
N MET A 173 0.07 0.77 9.33
CA MET A 173 1.38 0.60 9.97
C MET A 173 2.39 1.69 9.58
N MET A 174 2.07 2.52 8.60
CA MET A 174 2.89 3.63 8.14
C MET A 174 2.51 4.93 8.85
#